data_80747e7015400761d7ad52ca7fd44ca2
#
_entry.id   80747e7015400761d7ad52ca7fd44ca2
#
_cell.length_a   1.000
_cell.length_b   1.000
_cell.length_c   1.000
_cell.angle_alpha   90.00
_cell.angle_beta   90.00
_cell.angle_gamma   90.00
#
_symmetry.space_group_name_H-M   'P 1'
#
loop_
_entity.id
_entity.type
_entity.pdbx_description
1 polymer ?
#
loop_
_entity_poly.entity_id
_entity_poly.type
_entity_poly.pdbx_seq_one_letter_code
_entity_poly.pdbx_strand_id
1 'polypeptide(L)'
;MLFAFVGCAGVGKNTIIRDLLDAHRDEYDLLPTLTTRAMRPGESEGNPYCFVSEEEFKRQLDEGLIYEHQFIHKSYYGGSRLILEKKLQEGKALLKDIDILGANNLKTILKDTLPVRSIFLYVDSFDVLLSRLRGRGDAETDIQLRAKRFEMEMELSKTSDYMVNNLDREATGRSIDALIHAERTGKGFARAASCAEPTEEAVNQAAARIRAGETLEPVLLTFNGTELLITDGAERYLAAEREGAFVQKKITTLPDETLTRA
;
A
#
# COMPACT_ATOMS: atom_id res chain seq x y z
N MET A 1 6.69 1.76 -11.38
CA MET A 1 6.64 1.51 -9.93
C MET A 1 5.28 0.94 -9.58
N LEU A 2 5.20 -0.02 -8.63
CA LEU A 2 3.96 -0.64 -8.16
C LEU A 2 3.68 -0.25 -6.71
N PHE A 3 2.47 0.21 -6.43
CA PHE A 3 1.96 0.49 -5.08
C PHE A 3 0.93 -0.56 -4.69
N ALA A 4 1.29 -1.40 -3.72
CA ALA A 4 0.45 -2.45 -3.16
C ALA A 4 -0.35 -1.89 -1.99
N PHE A 5 -1.66 -1.75 -2.17
CA PHE A 5 -2.58 -1.33 -1.11
C PHE A 5 -2.95 -2.54 -0.27
N VAL A 6 -2.59 -2.50 0.98
CA VAL A 6 -2.80 -3.56 1.96
C VAL A 6 -3.60 -3.05 3.16
N GLY A 7 -4.11 -3.95 3.99
CA GLY A 7 -4.89 -3.60 5.19
C GLY A 7 -6.20 -4.37 5.28
N CYS A 8 -6.83 -4.29 6.44
CA CYS A 8 -7.99 -5.08 6.81
C CYS A 8 -9.17 -4.91 5.84
N ALA A 9 -10.01 -5.93 5.76
CA ALA A 9 -11.26 -5.83 5.01
C ALA A 9 -12.14 -4.71 5.60
N GLY A 10 -12.73 -3.87 4.74
CA GLY A 10 -13.56 -2.74 5.18
C GLY A 10 -12.81 -1.45 5.47
N VAL A 11 -11.47 -1.45 5.46
CA VAL A 11 -10.66 -0.25 5.72
C VAL A 11 -10.76 0.82 4.62
N GLY A 12 -11.25 0.46 3.41
CA GLY A 12 -11.48 1.41 2.33
C GLY A 12 -10.50 1.37 1.16
N LYS A 13 -9.62 0.35 1.06
CA LYS A 13 -8.63 0.20 -0.02
C LYS A 13 -9.20 0.47 -1.42
N ASN A 14 -10.22 -0.29 -1.81
CA ASN A 14 -10.80 -0.17 -3.16
C ASN A 14 -11.43 1.19 -3.43
N THR A 15 -11.93 1.87 -2.39
CA THR A 15 -12.46 3.23 -2.51
C THR A 15 -11.34 4.21 -2.82
N ILE A 16 -10.25 4.17 -2.05
CA ILE A 16 -9.08 5.04 -2.27
C ILE A 16 -8.43 4.75 -3.63
N ILE A 17 -8.22 3.48 -4.00
CA ILE A 17 -7.67 3.12 -5.32
C ILE A 17 -8.54 3.70 -6.45
N ARG A 18 -9.86 3.53 -6.36
CA ARG A 18 -10.78 4.06 -7.37
C ARG A 18 -10.69 5.59 -7.46
N ASP A 19 -10.68 6.28 -6.32
CA ASP A 19 -10.62 7.74 -6.30
C ASP A 19 -9.32 8.26 -6.94
N LEU A 20 -8.19 7.62 -6.65
CA LEU A 20 -6.90 7.92 -7.27
C LEU A 20 -6.92 7.68 -8.79
N LEU A 21 -7.46 6.54 -9.23
CA LEU A 21 -7.59 6.23 -10.65
C LEU A 21 -8.53 7.19 -11.38
N ASP A 22 -9.62 7.62 -10.74
CA ASP A 22 -10.56 8.56 -11.32
C ASP A 22 -9.99 9.99 -11.43
N ALA A 23 -9.20 10.40 -10.44
CA ALA A 23 -8.56 11.72 -10.40
C ALA A 23 -7.33 11.83 -11.34
N HIS A 24 -6.57 10.74 -11.50
CA HIS A 24 -5.25 10.75 -12.16
C HIS A 24 -5.10 9.66 -13.22
N ARG A 25 -6.06 9.53 -14.13
CA ARG A 25 -6.10 8.48 -15.19
C ARG A 25 -4.89 8.46 -16.12
N ASP A 26 -4.24 9.59 -16.27
CA ASP A 26 -3.04 9.71 -17.11
C ASP A 26 -1.76 9.28 -16.38
N GLU A 27 -1.79 9.23 -15.04
CA GLU A 27 -0.63 8.95 -14.20
C GLU A 27 -0.68 7.58 -13.52
N TYR A 28 -1.89 7.08 -13.23
CA TYR A 28 -2.13 5.83 -12.49
C TYR A 28 -2.89 4.81 -13.33
N ASP A 29 -2.61 3.55 -13.05
CA ASP A 29 -3.36 2.44 -13.65
C ASP A 29 -3.48 1.29 -12.66
N LEU A 30 -4.49 0.45 -12.83
CA LEU A 30 -4.70 -0.72 -12.01
C LEU A 30 -3.87 -1.90 -12.55
N LEU A 31 -3.17 -2.62 -11.67
CA LEU A 31 -2.61 -3.93 -11.99
C LEU A 31 -3.61 -5.01 -11.58
N PRO A 32 -4.40 -5.56 -12.53
CA PRO A 32 -5.41 -6.54 -12.22
C PRO A 32 -4.80 -7.90 -11.84
N THR A 33 -5.58 -8.71 -11.14
CA THR A 33 -5.27 -10.11 -10.87
C THR A 33 -5.95 -11.00 -11.89
N LEU A 34 -5.21 -11.93 -12.47
CA LEU A 34 -5.76 -12.97 -13.34
C LEU A 34 -6.57 -13.97 -12.50
N THR A 35 -7.77 -14.35 -12.93
CA THR A 35 -8.60 -15.31 -12.18
C THR A 35 -9.42 -16.21 -13.08
N THR A 36 -9.64 -17.45 -12.62
CA THR A 36 -10.56 -18.41 -13.26
C THR A 36 -11.97 -18.37 -12.67
N ARG A 37 -12.21 -17.50 -11.69
CA ARG A 37 -13.52 -17.25 -11.13
C ARG A 37 -14.44 -16.57 -12.16
N ALA A 38 -15.70 -16.97 -12.19
CA ALA A 38 -16.69 -16.25 -13.00
C ALA A 38 -16.83 -14.78 -12.54
N MET A 39 -17.00 -13.88 -13.50
CA MET A 39 -17.27 -12.46 -13.25
C MET A 39 -18.58 -12.30 -12.47
N ARG A 40 -18.58 -11.45 -11.47
CA ARG A 40 -19.77 -11.13 -10.66
C ARG A 40 -20.52 -9.92 -11.25
N PRO A 41 -21.83 -9.77 -10.95
CA PRO A 41 -22.53 -8.54 -11.28
C PRO A 41 -21.82 -7.30 -10.73
N GLY A 42 -21.63 -6.28 -11.60
CA GLY A 42 -20.94 -5.04 -11.24
C GLY A 42 -19.41 -5.07 -11.39
N GLU A 43 -18.82 -6.20 -11.74
CA GLU A 43 -17.40 -6.28 -12.13
C GLU A 43 -17.24 -6.05 -13.64
N SER A 44 -16.07 -5.65 -14.06
CA SER A 44 -15.70 -5.51 -15.47
C SER A 44 -14.31 -6.09 -15.72
N GLU A 45 -14.04 -6.48 -16.97
CA GLU A 45 -12.74 -6.99 -17.38
C GLU A 45 -11.64 -5.97 -17.07
N GLY A 46 -10.56 -6.47 -16.43
CA GLY A 46 -9.42 -5.64 -16.02
C GLY A 46 -9.64 -4.81 -14.75
N ASN A 47 -10.81 -4.88 -14.09
CA ASN A 47 -11.10 -4.09 -12.89
C ASN A 47 -11.96 -4.87 -11.87
N PRO A 48 -11.42 -5.40 -10.76
CA PRO A 48 -9.98 -5.54 -10.48
C PRO A 48 -9.37 -6.85 -11.03
N TYR A 49 -10.12 -7.60 -11.82
CA TYR A 49 -9.72 -8.92 -12.33
C TYR A 49 -9.71 -8.99 -13.85
N CYS A 50 -8.76 -9.77 -14.37
CA CYS A 50 -8.84 -10.32 -15.72
C CYS A 50 -9.34 -11.75 -15.64
N PHE A 51 -10.41 -12.08 -16.37
CA PHE A 51 -11.08 -13.36 -16.26
C PHE A 51 -10.64 -14.29 -17.40
N VAL A 52 -10.16 -15.48 -17.05
CA VAL A 52 -9.71 -16.49 -18.02
C VAL A 52 -10.28 -17.86 -17.69
N SER A 53 -10.25 -18.79 -18.66
CA SER A 53 -10.58 -20.18 -18.38
C SER A 53 -9.49 -20.84 -17.53
N GLU A 54 -9.83 -21.97 -16.91
CA GLU A 54 -8.86 -22.74 -16.12
C GLU A 54 -7.76 -23.32 -17.02
N GLU A 55 -8.10 -23.70 -18.25
CA GLU A 55 -7.15 -24.19 -19.26
C GLU A 55 -6.14 -23.10 -19.62
N GLU A 56 -6.62 -21.89 -19.87
CA GLU A 56 -5.77 -20.74 -20.20
C GLU A 56 -4.87 -20.34 -19.03
N PHE A 57 -5.41 -20.37 -17.79
CA PHE A 57 -4.60 -20.10 -16.59
C PHE A 57 -3.48 -21.12 -16.43
N LYS A 58 -3.79 -22.42 -16.59
CA LYS A 58 -2.80 -23.50 -16.48
C LYS A 58 -1.75 -23.41 -17.60
N ARG A 59 -2.16 -23.11 -18.83
CA ARG A 59 -1.24 -22.86 -19.93
C ARG A 59 -0.23 -21.75 -19.60
N GLN A 60 -0.73 -20.59 -19.12
CA GLN A 60 0.14 -19.49 -18.72
C GLN A 60 1.06 -19.85 -17.54
N LEU A 61 0.59 -20.68 -16.61
CA LEU A 61 1.39 -21.18 -15.49
C LEU A 61 2.53 -22.08 -15.98
N ASP A 62 2.24 -23.03 -16.85
CA ASP A 62 3.22 -23.97 -17.42
C ASP A 62 4.27 -23.25 -18.28
N GLU A 63 3.87 -22.17 -18.95
CA GLU A 63 4.77 -21.31 -19.74
C GLU A 63 5.58 -20.32 -18.88
N GLY A 64 5.40 -20.31 -17.54
CA GLY A 64 6.10 -19.41 -16.63
C GLY A 64 5.64 -17.94 -16.72
N LEU A 65 4.49 -17.68 -17.32
CA LEU A 65 3.91 -16.36 -17.52
C LEU A 65 3.12 -15.86 -16.29
N ILE A 66 2.95 -16.70 -15.28
CA ILE A 66 2.36 -16.34 -13.98
C ILE A 66 3.49 -16.28 -12.98
N TYR A 67 3.72 -15.09 -12.37
CA TYR A 67 4.83 -14.90 -11.42
C TYR A 67 4.47 -15.30 -9.99
N GLU A 68 3.17 -15.37 -9.64
CA GLU A 68 2.67 -15.87 -8.36
C GLU A 68 1.22 -16.33 -8.53
N HIS A 69 0.78 -17.32 -7.78
CA HIS A 69 -0.61 -17.76 -7.82
C HIS A 69 -1.06 -18.42 -6.53
N GLN A 70 -2.38 -18.43 -6.33
CA GLN A 70 -3.06 -19.13 -5.23
C GLN A 70 -4.33 -19.81 -5.75
N PHE A 71 -4.71 -20.91 -5.12
CA PHE A 71 -5.99 -21.59 -5.37
C PHE A 71 -6.91 -21.40 -4.17
N ILE A 72 -7.93 -20.56 -4.31
CA ILE A 72 -8.82 -20.16 -3.23
C ILE A 72 -10.27 -20.29 -3.71
N HIS A 73 -11.13 -20.89 -2.87
CA HIS A 73 -12.56 -21.07 -3.19
C HIS A 73 -12.82 -21.67 -4.57
N LYS A 74 -12.08 -22.72 -4.92
CA LYS A 74 -12.17 -23.45 -6.20
C LYS A 74 -11.83 -22.62 -7.44
N SER A 75 -11.06 -21.54 -7.30
CA SER A 75 -10.62 -20.70 -8.40
C SER A 75 -9.15 -20.36 -8.24
N TYR A 76 -8.45 -20.22 -9.35
CA TYR A 76 -7.09 -19.70 -9.39
C TYR A 76 -7.12 -18.18 -9.39
N TYR A 77 -6.15 -17.59 -8.71
CA TYR A 77 -5.82 -16.18 -8.74
C TYR A 77 -4.32 -16.05 -8.94
N GLY A 78 -3.86 -15.14 -9.79
CA GLY A 78 -2.43 -15.00 -10.03
C GLY A 78 -2.04 -13.69 -10.68
N GLY A 79 -0.76 -13.40 -10.62
CA GLY A 79 -0.15 -12.24 -11.27
C GLY A 79 0.43 -12.62 -12.63
N SER A 80 -0.06 -12.02 -13.71
CA SER A 80 0.40 -12.28 -15.07
C SER A 80 1.56 -11.37 -15.47
N ARG A 81 2.67 -11.97 -15.95
CA ARG A 81 3.81 -11.24 -16.53
C ARG A 81 3.38 -10.46 -17.76
N LEU A 82 2.53 -11.03 -18.60
CA LEU A 82 2.06 -10.38 -19.84
C LEU A 82 1.28 -9.11 -19.53
N ILE A 83 0.39 -9.15 -18.52
CA ILE A 83 -0.36 -7.97 -18.09
C ILE A 83 0.59 -6.93 -17.47
N LEU A 84 1.51 -7.37 -16.61
CA LEU A 84 2.50 -6.48 -15.99
C LEU A 84 3.36 -5.78 -17.03
N GLU A 85 3.93 -6.51 -17.97
CA GLU A 85 4.79 -5.96 -19.04
C GLU A 85 4.04 -4.95 -19.90
N LYS A 86 2.80 -5.28 -20.29
CA LYS A 86 1.94 -4.35 -21.04
C LYS A 86 1.72 -3.06 -20.28
N LYS A 87 1.37 -3.15 -18.98
CA LYS A 87 1.11 -1.99 -18.12
C LYS A 87 2.36 -1.14 -17.87
N LEU A 88 3.55 -1.77 -17.77
CA LEU A 88 4.81 -1.05 -17.60
C LEU A 88 5.16 -0.20 -18.82
N GLN A 89 4.79 -0.62 -20.04
CA GLN A 89 5.00 0.16 -21.26
C GLN A 89 4.23 1.48 -21.27
N GLU A 90 3.12 1.57 -20.52
CA GLU A 90 2.34 2.79 -20.41
C GLU A 90 3.00 3.87 -19.52
N GLY A 91 4.04 3.51 -18.75
CA GLY A 91 4.81 4.44 -17.91
C GLY A 91 4.08 4.96 -16.67
N LYS A 92 2.87 4.46 -16.39
CA LYS A 92 2.05 4.87 -15.25
C LYS A 92 2.50 4.18 -13.96
N ALA A 93 2.15 4.79 -12.82
CA ALA A 93 2.23 4.11 -11.54
C ALA A 93 1.13 3.05 -11.46
N LEU A 94 1.50 1.83 -11.08
CA LEU A 94 0.55 0.73 -10.96
C LEU A 94 0.02 0.64 -9.53
N LEU A 95 -1.29 0.54 -9.38
CA LEU A 95 -1.98 0.36 -8.11
C LEU A 95 -2.53 -1.06 -8.03
N LYS A 96 -2.41 -1.72 -6.88
CA LYS A 96 -2.91 -3.09 -6.69
C LYS A 96 -3.49 -3.29 -5.29
N ASP A 97 -4.74 -3.77 -5.20
CA ASP A 97 -5.29 -4.31 -3.94
C ASP A 97 -4.77 -5.74 -3.74
N ILE A 98 -4.13 -5.99 -2.61
CA ILE A 98 -3.55 -7.30 -2.27
C ILE A 98 -3.44 -7.42 -0.75
N ASP A 99 -3.32 -8.64 -0.23
CA ASP A 99 -2.99 -8.84 1.19
C ASP A 99 -1.50 -8.59 1.47
N ILE A 100 -1.16 -8.43 2.75
CA ILE A 100 0.20 -8.06 3.17
C ILE A 100 1.24 -9.13 2.84
N LEU A 101 0.89 -10.41 2.89
CA LEU A 101 1.79 -11.50 2.53
C LEU A 101 2.05 -11.50 1.03
N GLY A 102 1.01 -11.29 0.23
CA GLY A 102 1.11 -11.11 -1.21
C GLY A 102 1.97 -9.90 -1.59
N ALA A 103 1.81 -8.77 -0.90
CA ALA A 103 2.65 -7.58 -1.12
C ALA A 103 4.14 -7.85 -0.83
N ASN A 104 4.44 -8.56 0.27
CA ASN A 104 5.82 -8.94 0.60
C ASN A 104 6.41 -9.93 -0.42
N ASN A 105 5.61 -10.88 -0.91
CA ASN A 105 6.02 -11.77 -1.99
C ASN A 105 6.31 -10.99 -3.28
N LEU A 106 5.45 -10.04 -3.65
CA LEU A 106 5.67 -9.19 -4.84
C LEU A 106 6.96 -8.38 -4.75
N LYS A 107 7.31 -7.83 -3.58
CA LYS A 107 8.60 -7.16 -3.38
C LYS A 107 9.78 -8.08 -3.72
N THR A 108 9.71 -9.35 -3.33
CA THR A 108 10.76 -10.33 -3.59
C THR A 108 10.79 -10.76 -5.07
N ILE A 109 9.63 -11.08 -5.62
CA ILE A 109 9.49 -11.61 -6.99
C ILE A 109 9.86 -10.55 -8.04
N LEU A 110 9.45 -9.29 -7.80
CA LEU A 110 9.62 -8.20 -8.77
C LEU A 110 10.83 -7.30 -8.49
N LYS A 111 11.68 -7.64 -7.52
CA LYS A 111 12.82 -6.80 -7.08
C LYS A 111 13.72 -6.31 -8.21
N ASP A 112 13.94 -7.16 -9.23
CA ASP A 112 14.79 -6.86 -10.37
C ASP A 112 14.00 -6.29 -11.59
N THR A 113 12.68 -6.19 -11.46
CA THR A 113 11.78 -5.72 -12.55
C THR A 113 11.30 -4.30 -12.30
N LEU A 114 10.75 -4.05 -11.12
CA LEU A 114 10.26 -2.72 -10.73
C LEU A 114 10.19 -2.57 -9.21
N PRO A 115 10.38 -1.36 -8.68
CA PRO A 115 10.17 -1.09 -7.26
C PRO A 115 8.71 -1.32 -6.86
N VAL A 116 8.52 -2.06 -5.76
CA VAL A 116 7.21 -2.28 -5.12
C VAL A 116 7.19 -1.58 -3.78
N ARG A 117 6.16 -0.76 -3.53
CA ARG A 117 5.89 -0.12 -2.23
C ARG A 117 4.57 -0.58 -1.67
N SER A 118 4.55 -1.00 -0.43
CA SER A 118 3.32 -1.39 0.27
C SER A 118 2.80 -0.25 1.13
N ILE A 119 1.50 0.05 0.97
CA ILE A 119 0.77 1.08 1.70
C ILE A 119 -0.29 0.37 2.54
N PHE A 120 -0.08 0.27 3.84
CA PHE A 120 -1.02 -0.32 4.78
C PHE A 120 -2.05 0.72 5.24
N LEU A 121 -3.28 0.56 4.77
CA LEU A 121 -4.39 1.37 5.25
C LEU A 121 -4.94 0.79 6.56
N TYR A 122 -5.14 1.65 7.56
CA TYR A 122 -5.71 1.26 8.84
C TYR A 122 -6.69 2.31 9.36
N VAL A 123 -7.40 1.99 10.40
CA VAL A 123 -8.18 2.92 11.23
C VAL A 123 -7.81 2.67 12.69
N ASP A 124 -7.76 3.72 13.49
CA ASP A 124 -7.29 3.64 14.88
C ASP A 124 -8.26 2.87 15.81
N SER A 125 -9.53 2.74 15.38
CA SER A 125 -10.55 2.04 16.16
C SER A 125 -11.12 0.85 15.41
N PHE A 126 -11.11 -0.30 16.06
CA PHE A 126 -11.78 -1.49 15.57
C PHE A 126 -13.30 -1.29 15.40
N ASP A 127 -13.92 -0.47 16.27
CA ASP A 127 -15.35 -0.15 16.16
C ASP A 127 -15.68 0.61 14.87
N VAL A 128 -14.80 1.49 14.40
CA VAL A 128 -14.94 2.15 13.09
C VAL A 128 -14.94 1.11 11.97
N LEU A 129 -14.05 0.13 12.03
CA LEU A 129 -14.00 -0.95 11.04
C LEU A 129 -15.29 -1.78 11.06
N LEU A 130 -15.75 -2.18 12.25
CA LEU A 130 -17.00 -2.93 12.42
C LEU A 130 -18.21 -2.16 11.86
N SER A 131 -18.30 -0.87 12.17
CA SER A 131 -19.37 -0.01 11.65
C SER A 131 -19.38 0.02 10.12
N ARG A 132 -18.21 0.14 9.49
CA ARG A 132 -18.07 0.13 8.02
C ARG A 132 -18.48 -1.22 7.41
N LEU A 133 -18.11 -2.34 8.03
CA LEU A 133 -18.47 -3.69 7.56
C LEU A 133 -19.98 -3.91 7.67
N ARG A 134 -20.61 -3.53 8.79
CA ARG A 134 -22.06 -3.61 8.98
C ARG A 134 -22.81 -2.71 8.02
N GLY A 135 -22.35 -1.48 7.82
CA GLY A 135 -22.93 -0.52 6.86
C GLY A 135 -22.90 -1.01 5.40
N ARG A 136 -21.97 -1.92 5.07
CA ARG A 136 -21.89 -2.58 3.76
C ARG A 136 -22.83 -3.77 3.62
N GLY A 137 -23.45 -4.24 4.72
CA GLY A 137 -24.34 -5.40 4.73
C GLY A 137 -23.63 -6.76 4.81
N ASP A 138 -22.38 -6.79 5.30
CA ASP A 138 -21.65 -8.04 5.53
C ASP A 138 -22.36 -8.88 6.62
N ALA A 139 -22.40 -10.21 6.47
CA ALA A 139 -22.95 -11.10 7.47
C ALA A 139 -22.14 -11.07 8.78
N GLU A 140 -22.79 -11.13 9.94
CA GLU A 140 -22.09 -11.05 11.23
C GLU A 140 -21.05 -12.16 11.42
N THR A 141 -21.28 -13.35 10.84
CA THR A 141 -20.30 -14.44 10.83
C THR A 141 -19.02 -14.07 10.08
N ASP A 142 -19.14 -13.36 8.95
CA ASP A 142 -17.99 -12.89 8.17
C ASP A 142 -17.26 -11.77 8.91
N ILE A 143 -18.02 -10.89 9.58
CA ILE A 143 -17.46 -9.81 10.41
C ILE A 143 -16.62 -10.41 11.54
N GLN A 144 -17.10 -11.44 12.24
CA GLN A 144 -16.35 -12.12 13.31
C GLN A 144 -15.07 -12.79 12.79
N LEU A 145 -15.10 -13.41 11.61
CA LEU A 145 -13.91 -13.99 11.00
C LEU A 145 -12.85 -12.93 10.66
N ARG A 146 -13.30 -11.77 10.18
CA ARG A 146 -12.42 -10.63 9.86
C ARG A 146 -11.88 -9.98 11.11
N ALA A 147 -12.68 -9.90 12.18
CA ALA A 147 -12.24 -9.44 13.48
C ALA A 147 -11.04 -10.23 14.02
N LYS A 148 -11.11 -11.56 13.94
CA LYS A 148 -10.00 -12.44 14.37
C LYS A 148 -8.70 -12.22 13.57
N ARG A 149 -8.79 -11.74 12.34
CA ARG A 149 -7.63 -11.44 11.49
C ARG A 149 -7.04 -10.06 11.76
N PHE A 150 -7.80 -9.17 12.37
CA PHE A 150 -7.39 -7.77 12.56
C PHE A 150 -6.06 -7.66 13.32
N GLU A 151 -5.92 -8.32 14.47
CA GLU A 151 -4.70 -8.28 15.27
C GLU A 151 -3.48 -8.82 14.49
N MET A 152 -3.68 -9.94 13.79
CA MET A 152 -2.63 -10.52 12.94
C MET A 152 -2.24 -9.58 11.79
N GLU A 153 -3.21 -8.96 11.12
CA GLU A 153 -2.95 -8.02 10.02
C GLU A 153 -2.26 -6.75 10.54
N MET A 154 -2.63 -6.27 11.73
CA MET A 154 -1.96 -5.15 12.39
C MET A 154 -0.52 -5.48 12.78
N GLU A 155 -0.23 -6.69 13.25
CA GLU A 155 1.16 -7.11 13.52
C GLU A 155 1.97 -7.18 12.23
N LEU A 156 1.41 -7.77 11.17
CA LEU A 156 2.06 -7.84 9.86
C LEU A 156 2.23 -6.46 9.21
N SER A 157 1.44 -5.46 9.60
CA SER A 157 1.56 -4.09 9.07
C SER A 157 2.95 -3.50 9.25
N LYS A 158 3.69 -3.95 10.26
CA LYS A 158 5.08 -3.53 10.54
C LYS A 158 6.05 -3.85 9.39
N THR A 159 5.68 -4.74 8.47
CA THR A 159 6.45 -5.08 7.27
C THR A 159 6.11 -4.20 6.06
N SER A 160 5.12 -3.33 6.16
CA SER A 160 4.74 -2.40 5.09
C SER A 160 5.66 -1.19 5.06
N ASP A 161 5.85 -0.59 3.87
CA ASP A 161 6.70 0.60 3.73
C ASP A 161 6.03 1.82 4.36
N TYR A 162 4.71 1.93 4.19
CA TYR A 162 3.90 3.03 4.67
C TYR A 162 2.68 2.54 5.44
N MET A 163 2.35 3.23 6.52
CA MET A 163 1.09 3.09 7.24
C MET A 163 0.29 4.39 7.10
N VAL A 164 -0.96 4.32 6.67
CA VAL A 164 -1.83 5.49 6.44
C VAL A 164 -3.15 5.29 7.16
N ASN A 165 -3.49 6.24 8.05
CA ASN A 165 -4.77 6.23 8.74
C ASN A 165 -5.88 6.71 7.80
N ASN A 166 -6.88 5.86 7.55
CA ASN A 166 -8.02 6.16 6.67
C ASN A 166 -9.27 6.54 7.47
N LEU A 167 -9.20 7.59 8.26
CA LEU A 167 -10.36 8.19 8.93
C LEU A 167 -11.14 9.10 7.99
N ASP A 168 -10.46 10.00 7.30
CA ASP A 168 -11.03 10.89 6.30
C ASP A 168 -10.60 10.43 4.90
N ARG A 169 -11.58 10.17 4.03
CA ARG A 169 -11.35 9.61 2.69
C ARG A 169 -10.57 10.57 1.78
N GLU A 170 -10.93 11.85 1.81
CA GLU A 170 -10.32 12.83 0.91
C GLU A 170 -8.90 13.18 1.35
N ALA A 171 -8.70 13.42 2.64
CA ALA A 171 -7.37 13.66 3.21
C ALA A 171 -6.44 12.46 2.99
N THR A 172 -6.96 11.23 3.13
CA THR A 172 -6.21 10.01 2.83
C THR A 172 -5.82 9.94 1.36
N GLY A 173 -6.75 10.20 0.45
CA GLY A 173 -6.50 10.21 -1.00
C GLY A 173 -5.39 11.19 -1.37
N ARG A 174 -5.47 12.44 -0.92
CA ARG A 174 -4.44 13.47 -1.16
C ARG A 174 -3.07 13.10 -0.58
N SER A 175 -3.04 12.55 0.63
CA SER A 175 -1.77 12.13 1.26
C SER A 175 -1.10 10.99 0.50
N ILE A 176 -1.89 10.04 0.00
CA ILE A 176 -1.36 8.92 -0.81
C ILE A 176 -0.92 9.41 -2.19
N ASP A 177 -1.64 10.33 -2.80
CA ASP A 177 -1.24 10.95 -4.05
C ASP A 177 0.12 11.64 -3.93
N ALA A 178 0.30 12.47 -2.90
CA ALA A 178 1.58 13.11 -2.59
C ALA A 178 2.71 12.08 -2.32
N LEU A 179 2.39 10.96 -1.65
CA LEU A 179 3.32 9.87 -1.41
C LEU A 179 3.77 9.23 -2.73
N ILE A 180 2.83 8.87 -3.60
CA ILE A 180 3.12 8.26 -4.90
C ILE A 180 3.98 9.18 -5.74
N HIS A 181 3.68 10.48 -5.75
CA HIS A 181 4.46 11.47 -6.44
C HIS A 181 5.90 11.57 -5.91
N ALA A 182 6.09 11.64 -4.59
CA ALA A 182 7.41 11.69 -3.96
C ALA A 182 8.25 10.45 -4.30
N GLU A 183 7.67 9.25 -4.21
CA GLU A 183 8.36 7.99 -4.55
C GLU A 183 8.74 7.91 -6.04
N ARG A 184 7.85 8.33 -6.94
CA ARG A 184 8.11 8.31 -8.39
C ARG A 184 9.20 9.28 -8.82
N THR A 185 9.26 10.44 -8.16
CA THR A 185 10.25 11.48 -8.48
C THR A 185 11.58 11.28 -7.76
N GLY A 186 11.64 10.40 -6.75
CA GLY A 186 12.81 10.20 -5.91
C GLY A 186 13.19 11.43 -5.08
N LYS A 187 12.25 12.37 -4.88
CA LYS A 187 12.50 13.63 -4.17
C LYS A 187 12.77 13.42 -2.68
N GLY A 188 12.35 12.28 -2.12
CA GLY A 188 12.37 12.05 -0.68
C GLY A 188 11.36 12.92 0.08
N PHE A 189 11.52 13.00 1.40
CA PHE A 189 10.63 13.77 2.26
C PHE A 189 11.40 14.89 2.96
N ALA A 190 10.98 16.13 2.79
CA ALA A 190 11.54 17.26 3.49
C ALA A 190 11.14 17.25 4.98
N ARG A 191 11.95 17.86 5.84
CA ARG A 191 11.65 18.01 7.26
C ARG A 191 10.74 19.22 7.48
N ALA A 192 9.70 19.06 8.30
CA ALA A 192 8.86 20.16 8.73
C ALA A 192 9.65 21.14 9.62
N ALA A 193 9.33 22.43 9.57
CA ALA A 193 9.97 23.43 10.41
C ALA A 193 9.77 23.18 11.93
N SER A 194 8.65 22.55 12.30
CA SER A 194 8.35 22.14 13.67
C SER A 194 9.14 20.91 14.15
N CYS A 195 9.69 20.11 13.24
CA CYS A 195 10.50 18.96 13.57
C CYS A 195 11.92 19.41 13.91
N ALA A 196 12.45 18.95 15.04
CA ALA A 196 13.82 19.28 15.46
C ALA A 196 14.85 18.85 14.39
N GLU A 197 15.88 19.66 14.20
CA GLU A 197 16.98 19.28 13.34
C GLU A 197 17.80 18.15 13.97
N PRO A 198 17.98 17.01 13.28
CA PRO A 198 18.69 15.88 13.87
C PRO A 198 20.17 16.20 14.02
N THR A 199 20.74 15.88 15.17
CA THR A 199 22.18 15.99 15.37
C THR A 199 22.90 14.84 14.67
N GLU A 200 24.14 15.05 14.27
CA GLU A 200 24.96 13.99 13.68
C GLU A 200 25.13 12.80 14.64
N GLU A 201 25.20 13.06 15.94
CA GLU A 201 25.24 12.01 16.97
C GLU A 201 23.98 11.16 16.97
N ALA A 202 22.79 11.76 16.91
CA ALA A 202 21.50 11.03 16.86
C ALA A 202 21.39 10.18 15.57
N VAL A 203 21.83 10.71 14.43
CA VAL A 203 21.86 9.97 13.16
C VAL A 203 22.83 8.78 13.26
N ASN A 204 24.03 8.97 13.83
CA ASN A 204 25.00 7.89 14.02
C ASN A 204 24.52 6.82 14.98
N GLN A 205 23.82 7.17 16.07
CA GLN A 205 23.18 6.23 16.99
C GLN A 205 22.11 5.41 16.28
N ALA A 206 21.23 6.05 15.51
CA ALA A 206 20.21 5.34 14.73
C ALA A 206 20.85 4.40 13.68
N ALA A 207 21.89 4.84 12.98
CA ALA A 207 22.62 4.02 12.02
C ALA A 207 23.29 2.81 12.68
N ALA A 208 23.84 2.97 13.90
CA ALA A 208 24.42 1.86 14.65
C ALA A 208 23.36 0.80 15.02
N ARG A 209 22.15 1.24 15.42
CA ARG A 209 21.04 0.34 15.71
C ARG A 209 20.57 -0.42 14.46
N ILE A 210 20.51 0.25 13.32
CA ILE A 210 20.20 -0.38 12.01
C ILE A 210 21.24 -1.46 11.69
N ARG A 211 22.53 -1.17 11.81
CA ARG A 211 23.60 -2.16 11.58
C ARG A 211 23.57 -3.33 12.53
N ALA A 212 23.05 -3.12 13.75
CA ALA A 212 22.80 -4.19 14.74
C ALA A 212 21.56 -5.03 14.43
N GLY A 213 20.79 -4.71 13.36
CA GLY A 213 19.57 -5.41 12.99
C GLY A 213 18.34 -5.03 13.82
N GLU A 214 18.38 -3.90 14.53
CA GLU A 214 17.26 -3.44 15.31
C GLU A 214 16.16 -2.83 14.41
N THR A 215 14.91 -3.09 14.74
CA THR A 215 13.76 -2.37 14.15
C THR A 215 13.59 -1.03 14.85
N LEU A 216 13.64 0.05 14.07
CA LEU A 216 13.43 1.40 14.58
C LEU A 216 11.95 1.76 14.60
N GLU A 217 11.58 2.71 15.48
CA GLU A 217 10.26 3.33 15.46
C GLU A 217 9.98 3.99 14.10
N PRO A 218 8.72 4.01 13.64
CA PRO A 218 8.37 4.62 12.36
C PRO A 218 8.73 6.11 12.29
N VAL A 219 9.11 6.57 11.11
CA VAL A 219 9.21 8.01 10.80
C VAL A 219 7.80 8.55 10.59
N LEU A 220 7.47 9.66 11.24
CA LEU A 220 6.14 10.28 11.09
C LEU A 220 6.15 11.30 9.96
N LEU A 221 5.19 11.17 9.05
CA LEU A 221 4.95 12.09 7.95
C LEU A 221 3.58 12.75 8.11
N THR A 222 3.49 14.03 7.81
CA THR A 222 2.21 14.78 7.79
C THR A 222 2.09 15.50 6.45
N PHE A 223 0.90 15.43 5.85
CA PHE A 223 0.58 16.16 4.63
C PHE A 223 0.20 17.61 4.97
N ASN A 224 0.88 18.58 4.33
CA ASN A 224 0.69 20.02 4.58
C ASN A 224 -0.24 20.70 3.55
N GLY A 225 -0.93 19.93 2.72
CA GLY A 225 -1.77 20.43 1.62
C GLY A 225 -1.08 20.37 0.24
N THR A 226 0.23 20.21 0.21
CA THR A 226 1.02 20.16 -1.04
C THR A 226 1.94 18.94 -1.08
N GLU A 227 2.63 18.65 0.01
CA GLU A 227 3.61 17.56 0.11
C GLU A 227 3.60 16.92 1.50
N LEU A 228 4.24 15.76 1.62
CA LEU A 228 4.47 15.07 2.88
C LEU A 228 5.76 15.59 3.52
N LEU A 229 5.68 15.99 4.78
CA LEU A 229 6.81 16.47 5.56
C LEU A 229 7.10 15.54 6.74
N ILE A 230 8.39 15.32 7.03
CA ILE A 230 8.82 14.61 8.23
C ILE A 230 8.52 15.49 9.44
N THR A 231 7.65 14.98 10.33
CA THR A 231 7.28 15.66 11.58
C THR A 231 7.91 15.05 12.81
N ASP A 232 8.40 13.80 12.70
CA ASP A 232 9.22 13.13 13.74
C ASP A 232 10.09 12.04 13.10
N GLY A 233 11.24 11.76 13.72
CA GLY A 233 12.15 10.70 13.31
C GLY A 233 13.07 11.06 12.15
N ALA A 234 13.37 12.33 11.97
CA ALA A 234 14.29 12.80 10.93
C ALA A 234 15.68 12.12 11.03
N GLU A 235 16.17 11.85 12.23
CA GLU A 235 17.41 11.10 12.47
C GLU A 235 17.32 9.66 11.98
N ARG A 236 16.17 8.99 12.17
CA ARG A 236 15.91 7.63 11.70
C ARG A 236 15.80 7.57 10.17
N TYR A 237 15.17 8.59 9.59
CA TYR A 237 15.06 8.72 8.14
C TYR A 237 16.46 8.88 7.50
N LEU A 238 17.27 9.83 7.98
CA LEU A 238 18.61 10.05 7.46
C LEU A 238 19.55 8.87 7.69
N ALA A 239 19.44 8.18 8.84
CA ALA A 239 20.20 6.99 9.12
C ALA A 239 19.87 5.85 8.15
N ALA A 240 18.57 5.63 7.87
CA ALA A 240 18.11 4.61 6.93
C ALA A 240 18.57 4.92 5.49
N GLU A 241 18.49 6.18 5.04
CA GLU A 241 19.01 6.61 3.74
C GLU A 241 20.54 6.35 3.63
N ARG A 242 21.30 6.68 4.68
CA ARG A 242 22.76 6.46 4.73
C ARG A 242 23.15 4.98 4.68
N GLU A 243 22.41 4.13 5.39
CA GLU A 243 22.70 2.69 5.47
C GLU A 243 22.05 1.89 4.32
N GLY A 244 21.26 2.51 3.44
CA GLY A 244 20.47 1.82 2.43
C GLY A 244 19.45 0.85 3.04
N ALA A 245 18.96 1.17 4.23
CA ALA A 245 18.12 0.30 5.05
C ALA A 245 16.66 0.75 5.02
N PHE A 246 15.79 -0.17 5.45
CA PHE A 246 14.37 0.10 5.59
C PHE A 246 14.07 0.77 6.94
N VAL A 247 13.24 1.81 6.91
CA VAL A 247 12.50 2.32 8.06
C VAL A 247 11.05 2.57 7.65
N GLN A 248 10.12 2.06 8.44
CA GLN A 248 8.69 2.25 8.19
C GLN A 248 8.31 3.74 8.33
N LYS A 249 7.39 4.20 7.48
CA LYS A 249 6.86 5.56 7.54
C LYS A 249 5.36 5.52 7.86
N LYS A 250 4.94 6.31 8.85
CA LYS A 250 3.54 6.44 9.26
C LYS A 250 3.01 7.81 8.85
N ILE A 251 1.97 7.83 8.03
CA ILE A 251 1.35 9.07 7.54
C ILE A 251 0.13 9.38 8.39
N THR A 252 0.13 10.55 8.98
CA THR A 252 -1.03 11.12 9.67
C THR A 252 -1.79 12.00 8.68
N THR A 253 -3.06 11.67 8.47
CA THR A 253 -3.99 12.46 7.66
C THR A 253 -4.71 13.44 8.58
N LEU A 254 -4.60 14.73 8.28
CA LEU A 254 -5.34 15.77 9.00
C LEU A 254 -6.60 16.13 8.20
N PRO A 255 -7.76 16.33 8.85
CA PRO A 255 -8.94 16.92 8.20
C PRO A 255 -8.62 18.30 7.63
N ASP A 256 -9.28 18.69 6.52
CA ASP A 256 -9.05 19.96 5.82
C ASP A 256 -9.11 21.22 6.72
N GLU A 257 -9.94 21.20 7.76
CA GLU A 257 -10.09 22.34 8.67
C GLU A 257 -8.83 22.66 9.49
N THR A 258 -7.89 21.71 9.59
CA THR A 258 -6.61 21.88 10.31
C THR A 258 -5.48 22.36 9.40
N LEU A 259 -5.58 22.20 8.09
CA LEU A 259 -4.56 22.63 7.12
C LEU A 259 -4.52 24.15 6.93
N THR A 260 -5.61 24.86 7.22
CA THR A 260 -5.72 26.31 7.08
C THR A 260 -5.10 27.10 8.24
N ARG A 261 -4.60 26.44 9.28
CA ARG A 261 -4.04 27.07 10.49
C ARG A 261 -2.55 26.78 10.80
N ALA A 262 -1.84 26.10 9.85
CA ALA A 262 -0.42 25.77 10.03
C ALA A 262 0.52 26.68 9.20
#